data_c325f0ecb32ec72f6035294461a5fa66
#
_entry.id   c325f0ecb32ec72f6035294461a5fa66
#
_cell.length_a   1.000
_cell.length_b   1.000
_cell.length_c   1.000
_cell.angle_alpha   90.00
_cell.angle_beta   90.00
_cell.angle_gamma   90.00
#
_symmetry.space_group_name_H-M   'P 1'
#
loop_
_entity.id
_entity.type
_entity.pdbx_description
1 polymer ?
#
loop_
_entity_poly.entity_id
_entity_poly.type
_entity_poly.pdbx_seq_one_letter_code
_entity_poly.pdbx_strand_id
1 'polypeptide(L)'
;MVVVAKFGGGCGKDGPSLEKVVDIIISDKAILEHKNGDASGGRQRRVITISAPGDDGRGKITDLLKNAGKKFLDTGTIDSVLIGKVWERYEGIADYLGLDQGFLAPYKQMMIDAIGQRSSKYKLLNKMINMKNAAMDMFRYGRNAEVQRKKYLDSVMRLGELINAAILVEKLGKEGKNAKLYLPEEIGIVTDSNFGSAQLLSESYAKISNFLERKLQDTDEIIVIPGFYGIDRYGSYTTLPRGGTDLTGSILAKSAKAWLYENWTHVDGVKRVDPTIFPKGKDIQTIGSMCFEEMEELGITGTGVLLFDAVLPLIGANGEDGKTILQIRNFDNLENPGTIVYGNGKGAYNGITGISRETCYVLSVKKRSIKNVKGYGSELFREIAKHSAYKYSFDAIDEITVVFPASEAEKLGTIADSITSNTILNPDKVEIREMGILGIVADGMANQKGISKDLTTFLYGGGVNILRQNQGSDRCILFFVDPKDLDNGARHLYQKIFVENGGLPPQRYAA
;
A
#
# COMPACT_ATOMS: atom_id res chain seq x y z
N MET A 1 -6.19 15.86 20.72
CA MET A 1 -5.24 15.09 19.86
C MET A 1 -5.99 14.54 18.64
N VAL A 2 -5.43 14.67 17.44
CA VAL A 2 -6.09 14.22 16.19
C VAL A 2 -5.82 12.74 15.95
N VAL A 3 -6.89 11.99 15.66
CA VAL A 3 -6.84 10.61 15.15
C VAL A 3 -7.31 10.65 13.69
N VAL A 4 -6.50 10.08 12.81
CA VAL A 4 -6.87 9.82 11.41
C VAL A 4 -7.24 8.37 11.27
N ALA A 5 -8.41 8.07 10.70
CA ALA A 5 -8.84 6.70 10.47
C ALA A 5 -9.07 6.45 8.98
N LYS A 6 -8.47 5.37 8.48
CA LYS A 6 -8.70 4.89 7.11
C LYS A 6 -9.47 3.57 7.15
N PHE A 7 -10.49 3.48 6.31
CA PHE A 7 -11.27 2.27 6.13
C PHE A 7 -11.06 1.68 4.74
N GLY A 8 -10.60 0.42 4.69
CA GLY A 8 -10.36 -0.30 3.45
C GLY A 8 -11.65 -0.71 2.73
N GLY A 9 -11.53 -1.18 1.50
CA GLY A 9 -12.70 -1.57 0.69
C GLY A 9 -13.57 -2.66 1.33
N GLY A 10 -12.99 -3.57 2.10
CA GLY A 10 -13.74 -4.57 2.86
C GLY A 10 -14.62 -3.98 3.96
N CYS A 11 -14.19 -2.84 4.54
CA CYS A 11 -14.95 -2.16 5.59
C CYS A 11 -16.22 -1.46 5.07
N GLY A 12 -16.27 -1.11 3.79
CA GLY A 12 -17.43 -0.46 3.16
C GLY A 12 -18.07 -1.28 2.06
N LYS A 13 -17.86 -2.61 2.03
CA LYS A 13 -18.31 -3.48 0.93
C LYS A 13 -19.82 -3.62 0.81
N ASP A 14 -20.55 -3.50 1.91
CA ASP A 14 -22.00 -3.66 2.03
C ASP A 14 -22.56 -2.80 3.18
N GLY A 15 -23.88 -2.76 3.32
CA GLY A 15 -24.56 -1.99 4.37
C GLY A 15 -24.14 -2.36 5.80
N PRO A 16 -24.14 -3.65 6.20
CA PRO A 16 -23.67 -4.05 7.53
C PRO A 16 -22.23 -3.65 7.83
N SER A 17 -21.35 -3.76 6.84
CA SER A 17 -19.94 -3.36 7.01
C SER A 17 -19.82 -1.85 7.20
N LEU A 18 -20.54 -1.06 6.40
CA LEU A 18 -20.48 0.41 6.52
C LEU A 18 -21.13 0.92 7.83
N GLU A 19 -22.17 0.23 8.34
CA GLU A 19 -22.75 0.52 9.65
C GLU A 19 -21.72 0.33 10.77
N LYS A 20 -20.95 -0.77 10.76
CA LYS A 20 -19.83 -0.95 11.70
C LYS A 20 -18.77 0.18 11.59
N VAL A 21 -18.49 0.67 10.39
CA VAL A 21 -17.59 1.82 10.20
C VAL A 21 -18.15 3.05 10.94
N VAL A 22 -19.45 3.31 10.80
CA VAL A 22 -20.12 4.41 11.52
C VAL A 22 -19.98 4.22 13.03
N ASP A 23 -20.26 3.02 13.55
CA ASP A 23 -20.13 2.70 14.97
C ASP A 23 -18.69 2.92 15.48
N ILE A 24 -17.68 2.53 14.70
CA ILE A 24 -16.27 2.77 15.03
C ILE A 24 -15.97 4.28 15.08
N ILE A 25 -16.49 5.06 14.14
CA ILE A 25 -16.24 6.50 14.08
C ILE A 25 -16.88 7.24 15.25
N ILE A 26 -18.12 6.89 15.61
CA ILE A 26 -18.87 7.59 16.66
C ILE A 26 -18.50 7.13 18.06
N SER A 27 -17.89 5.95 18.21
CA SER A 27 -17.49 5.42 19.50
C SER A 27 -16.06 5.82 19.85
N ASP A 28 -15.82 6.23 21.08
CA ASP A 28 -14.47 6.41 21.64
C ASP A 28 -13.82 5.08 22.03
N LYS A 29 -14.56 3.98 21.91
CA LYS A 29 -14.08 2.63 22.20
C LYS A 29 -12.95 2.25 21.24
N ALA A 30 -11.96 1.58 21.78
CA ALA A 30 -10.85 1.00 21.05
C ALA A 30 -9.78 1.98 20.49
N ILE A 31 -9.80 3.26 20.86
CA ILE A 31 -8.65 4.15 20.62
C ILE A 31 -7.54 3.77 21.62
N LEU A 32 -6.31 3.63 21.13
CA LEU A 32 -5.14 3.37 21.99
C LEU A 32 -5.08 4.32 23.18
N GLU A 33 -4.94 3.78 24.38
CA GLU A 33 -4.68 4.61 25.57
C GLU A 33 -3.23 5.14 25.51
N HIS A 34 -3.10 6.45 25.58
CA HIS A 34 -1.78 7.07 25.66
C HIS A 34 -1.22 6.88 27.07
N LYS A 35 0.00 6.31 27.19
CA LYS A 35 0.66 6.00 28.48
C LYS A 35 0.86 7.19 29.43
N ASN A 36 0.68 8.42 28.99
CA ASN A 36 0.93 9.65 29.77
C ASN A 36 -0.29 10.24 30.46
N GLY A 37 -1.37 9.49 30.65
CA GLY A 37 -2.42 9.86 31.60
C GLY A 37 -3.22 11.15 31.35
N ASP A 38 -2.98 11.88 30.26
CA ASP A 38 -3.71 13.12 29.94
C ASP A 38 -5.08 12.79 29.32
N ALA A 39 -6.01 12.43 30.20
CA ALA A 39 -7.38 12.05 29.85
C ALA A 39 -8.32 13.23 29.54
N SER A 40 -7.82 14.47 29.45
CA SER A 40 -8.67 15.67 29.42
C SER A 40 -8.92 16.30 28.06
N GLY A 41 -8.34 15.77 26.98
CA GLY A 41 -8.64 16.25 25.61
C GLY A 41 -9.27 15.11 24.80
N GLY A 42 -10.59 15.21 24.50
CA GLY A 42 -11.35 14.19 23.77
C GLY A 42 -10.58 13.62 22.57
N ARG A 43 -10.34 12.33 22.61
CA ARG A 43 -9.72 11.58 21.52
C ARG A 43 -10.82 11.24 20.53
N GLN A 44 -10.89 11.97 19.44
CA GLN A 44 -11.92 11.77 18.42
C GLN A 44 -11.30 11.44 17.07
N ARG A 45 -11.90 10.50 16.34
CA ARG A 45 -11.64 10.23 14.94
C ARG A 45 -12.24 11.36 14.10
N ARG A 46 -11.45 12.39 13.83
CA ARG A 46 -11.94 13.58 13.17
C ARG A 46 -11.57 13.68 11.69
N VAL A 47 -10.61 12.91 11.22
CA VAL A 47 -10.20 12.86 9.80
C VAL A 47 -10.34 11.44 9.33
N ILE A 48 -11.26 11.23 8.39
CA ILE A 48 -11.65 9.91 7.91
C ILE A 48 -11.36 9.81 6.42
N THR A 49 -10.78 8.70 5.99
CA THR A 49 -10.71 8.35 4.56
C THR A 49 -11.22 6.94 4.34
N ILE A 50 -11.94 6.73 3.25
CA ILE A 50 -12.57 5.46 2.93
C ILE A 50 -12.34 5.08 1.48
N SER A 51 -12.16 3.77 1.23
CA SER A 51 -12.08 3.20 -0.11
C SER A 51 -13.46 3.00 -0.73
N ALA A 52 -13.48 2.82 -2.05
CA ALA A 52 -14.65 2.24 -2.73
C ALA A 52 -15.03 0.88 -2.13
N PRO A 53 -16.30 0.47 -2.26
CA PRO A 53 -16.74 -0.86 -1.80
C PRO A 53 -15.90 -1.98 -2.39
N GLY A 54 -15.32 -2.81 -1.51
CA GLY A 54 -14.54 -3.98 -1.84
C GLY A 54 -15.39 -5.10 -2.49
N ASP A 55 -14.83 -6.28 -2.66
CA ASP A 55 -15.56 -7.42 -3.21
C ASP A 55 -16.52 -8.03 -2.18
N ASP A 56 -17.78 -8.19 -2.56
CA ASP A 56 -18.85 -8.88 -1.82
C ASP A 56 -19.33 -10.15 -2.54
N GLY A 57 -18.55 -10.64 -3.50
CA GLY A 57 -18.89 -11.74 -4.41
C GLY A 57 -19.36 -11.25 -5.80
N ARG A 58 -19.62 -9.95 -5.98
CA ARG A 58 -20.02 -9.32 -7.25
C ARG A 58 -18.89 -8.54 -7.93
N GLY A 59 -17.69 -8.55 -7.35
CA GLY A 59 -16.51 -7.82 -7.78
C GLY A 59 -16.33 -6.47 -7.07
N LYS A 60 -15.13 -5.92 -7.13
CA LYS A 60 -14.82 -4.60 -6.55
C LYS A 60 -15.42 -3.48 -7.40
N ILE A 61 -15.97 -2.46 -6.76
CA ILE A 61 -16.55 -1.30 -7.48
C ILE A 61 -15.55 -0.62 -8.40
N THR A 62 -14.31 -0.42 -7.97
CA THR A 62 -13.27 0.18 -8.82
C THR A 62 -12.98 -0.65 -10.07
N ASP A 63 -13.00 -1.98 -9.98
CA ASP A 63 -12.80 -2.87 -11.14
C ASP A 63 -14.00 -2.83 -12.08
N LEU A 64 -15.22 -2.82 -11.53
CA LEU A 64 -16.45 -2.69 -12.34
C LEU A 64 -16.47 -1.36 -13.09
N LEU A 65 -16.15 -0.24 -12.45
CA LEU A 65 -16.05 1.08 -13.07
C LEU A 65 -14.96 1.13 -14.14
N LYS A 66 -13.78 0.57 -13.85
CA LYS A 66 -12.68 0.46 -14.82
C LYS A 66 -13.11 -0.32 -16.06
N ASN A 67 -13.79 -1.45 -15.87
CA ASN A 67 -14.26 -2.28 -16.97
C ASN A 67 -15.37 -1.58 -17.79
N ALA A 68 -16.30 -0.89 -17.13
CA ALA A 68 -17.31 -0.08 -17.81
C ALA A 68 -16.66 1.04 -18.64
N GLY A 69 -15.67 1.73 -18.08
CA GLY A 69 -14.90 2.76 -18.80
C GLY A 69 -14.11 2.19 -19.99
N LYS A 70 -13.45 1.05 -19.82
CA LYS A 70 -12.77 0.37 -20.94
C LYS A 70 -13.71 0.00 -22.06
N LYS A 71 -14.84 -0.63 -21.71
CA LYS A 71 -15.85 -1.02 -22.70
C LYS A 71 -16.40 0.18 -23.46
N PHE A 72 -16.64 1.29 -22.76
CA PHE A 72 -17.06 2.53 -23.43
C PHE A 72 -15.98 3.07 -24.40
N LEU A 73 -14.71 3.05 -24.02
CA LEU A 73 -13.62 3.45 -24.91
C LEU A 73 -13.52 2.57 -26.16
N ASP A 74 -13.79 1.28 -26.01
CA ASP A 74 -13.67 0.29 -27.10
C ASP A 74 -14.89 0.30 -28.01
N THR A 75 -16.10 0.51 -27.48
CA THR A 75 -17.38 0.37 -28.23
C THR A 75 -18.14 1.67 -28.45
N GLY A 76 -17.83 2.73 -27.71
CA GLY A 76 -18.58 3.99 -27.71
C GLY A 76 -19.96 3.90 -27.03
N THR A 77 -20.28 2.77 -26.38
CA THR A 77 -21.57 2.53 -25.72
C THR A 77 -21.41 2.27 -24.23
N ILE A 78 -22.34 2.82 -23.42
CA ILE A 78 -22.36 2.58 -21.97
C ILE A 78 -22.88 1.15 -21.73
N ASP A 79 -22.13 0.38 -20.96
CA ASP A 79 -22.55 -0.94 -20.50
C ASP A 79 -23.54 -0.81 -19.34
N SER A 80 -24.85 -0.89 -19.66
CA SER A 80 -25.92 -0.77 -18.67
C SER A 80 -25.88 -1.88 -17.62
N VAL A 81 -25.34 -3.07 -17.94
CA VAL A 81 -25.23 -4.19 -16.99
C VAL A 81 -24.15 -3.92 -15.94
N LEU A 82 -22.95 -3.47 -16.37
CA LEU A 82 -21.89 -3.12 -15.43
C LEU A 82 -22.28 -1.93 -14.54
N ILE A 83 -22.89 -0.91 -15.14
CA ILE A 83 -23.38 0.26 -14.39
C ILE A 83 -24.53 -0.13 -13.46
N GLY A 84 -25.43 -1.00 -13.89
CA GLY A 84 -26.48 -1.56 -13.04
C GLY A 84 -25.91 -2.23 -11.80
N LYS A 85 -24.93 -3.13 -11.96
CA LYS A 85 -24.25 -3.79 -10.82
C LYS A 85 -23.61 -2.82 -9.83
N VAL A 86 -22.93 -1.77 -10.33
CA VAL A 86 -22.35 -0.73 -9.49
C VAL A 86 -23.42 -0.01 -8.70
N TRP A 87 -24.52 0.35 -9.41
CA TRP A 87 -25.56 1.18 -8.83
C TRP A 87 -26.42 0.41 -7.81
N GLU A 88 -26.87 -0.81 -8.16
CA GLU A 88 -27.58 -1.71 -7.24
C GLU A 88 -26.85 -1.91 -5.92
N ARG A 89 -25.51 -1.88 -5.95
CA ARG A 89 -24.72 -2.00 -4.74
C ARG A 89 -24.81 -0.77 -3.86
N TYR A 90 -24.72 0.43 -4.42
CA TYR A 90 -24.87 1.67 -3.66
C TYR A 90 -26.29 1.88 -3.14
N GLU A 91 -27.31 1.57 -3.98
CA GLU A 91 -28.71 1.57 -3.55
C GLU A 91 -28.93 0.59 -2.38
N GLY A 92 -28.41 -0.63 -2.50
CA GLY A 92 -28.52 -1.63 -1.43
C GLY A 92 -27.81 -1.23 -0.13
N ILE A 93 -26.66 -0.54 -0.21
CA ILE A 93 -25.97 0.02 0.96
C ILE A 93 -26.84 1.13 1.60
N ALA A 94 -27.33 2.06 0.80
CA ALA A 94 -28.16 3.17 1.27
C ALA A 94 -29.47 2.69 1.89
N ASP A 95 -30.15 1.73 1.26
CA ASP A 95 -31.37 1.10 1.80
C ASP A 95 -31.14 0.44 3.15
N TYR A 96 -30.08 -0.37 3.29
CA TYR A 96 -29.75 -1.00 4.55
C TYR A 96 -29.54 0.02 5.67
N LEU A 97 -28.85 1.13 5.36
CA LEU A 97 -28.59 2.21 6.31
C LEU A 97 -29.81 3.11 6.54
N GLY A 98 -30.92 2.84 5.87
CA GLY A 98 -32.17 3.60 5.94
C GLY A 98 -32.05 5.03 5.41
N LEU A 99 -31.17 5.28 4.43
CA LEU A 99 -30.99 6.60 3.83
C LEU A 99 -32.02 6.86 2.73
N ASP A 100 -32.40 8.13 2.55
CA ASP A 100 -33.21 8.50 1.41
C ASP A 100 -32.40 8.35 0.12
N GLN A 101 -32.89 7.53 -0.80
CA GLN A 101 -32.19 7.31 -2.06
C GLN A 101 -32.14 8.55 -2.98
N GLY A 102 -32.95 9.54 -2.74
CA GLY A 102 -32.95 10.79 -3.48
C GLY A 102 -31.60 11.49 -3.48
N PHE A 103 -30.82 11.36 -2.38
CA PHE A 103 -29.49 11.96 -2.30
C PHE A 103 -28.47 11.33 -3.27
N LEU A 104 -28.70 10.06 -3.70
CA LEU A 104 -27.81 9.37 -4.64
C LEU A 104 -27.99 9.81 -6.09
N ALA A 105 -29.13 10.40 -6.45
CA ALA A 105 -29.46 10.76 -7.83
C ALA A 105 -28.40 11.65 -8.52
N PRO A 106 -27.83 12.68 -7.88
CA PRO A 106 -26.75 13.49 -8.46
C PRO A 106 -25.49 12.67 -8.77
N TYR A 107 -25.14 11.72 -7.90
CA TYR A 107 -23.96 10.86 -8.08
C TYR A 107 -24.17 9.84 -9.21
N LYS A 108 -25.41 9.34 -9.40
CA LYS A 108 -25.78 8.48 -10.53
C LYS A 108 -25.58 9.22 -11.85
N GLN A 109 -26.09 10.44 -11.92
CA GLN A 109 -25.92 11.28 -13.09
C GLN A 109 -24.45 11.59 -13.35
N MET A 110 -23.68 11.95 -12.29
CA MET A 110 -22.22 12.20 -12.39
C MET A 110 -21.48 10.97 -12.95
N MET A 111 -21.83 9.76 -12.51
CA MET A 111 -21.22 8.52 -12.99
C MET A 111 -21.54 8.27 -14.48
N ILE A 112 -22.80 8.43 -14.86
CA ILE A 112 -23.23 8.29 -16.26
C ILE A 112 -22.52 9.31 -17.15
N ASP A 113 -22.42 10.56 -16.69
CA ASP A 113 -21.76 11.64 -17.43
C ASP A 113 -20.24 11.39 -17.54
N ALA A 114 -19.59 10.93 -16.49
CA ALA A 114 -18.16 10.60 -16.50
C ALA A 114 -17.84 9.46 -17.46
N ILE A 115 -18.68 8.42 -17.52
CA ILE A 115 -18.50 7.30 -18.45
C ILE A 115 -18.89 7.72 -19.85
N GLY A 116 -20.02 8.43 -20.02
CA GLY A 116 -20.60 8.81 -21.29
C GLY A 116 -20.16 10.15 -21.86
N GLN A 117 -19.00 10.70 -21.52
CA GLN A 117 -18.50 12.05 -21.90
C GLN A 117 -18.65 12.44 -23.40
N ARG A 118 -19.30 11.60 -24.20
CA ARG A 118 -19.65 11.81 -25.63
C ARG A 118 -21.13 11.79 -25.95
N SER A 119 -22.04 11.78 -24.96
CA SER A 119 -23.49 11.73 -25.21
C SER A 119 -24.04 13.03 -25.83
N SER A 120 -25.06 12.89 -26.70
CA SER A 120 -25.41 13.85 -27.73
C SER A 120 -25.99 15.21 -27.35
N LYS A 121 -26.49 15.41 -26.12
CA LYS A 121 -27.06 16.68 -25.68
C LYS A 121 -25.94 17.71 -25.30
N TYR A 122 -24.79 17.22 -24.92
CA TYR A 122 -23.56 17.98 -24.66
C TYR A 122 -22.66 18.10 -25.89
N LYS A 123 -23.02 17.46 -27.03
CA LYS A 123 -22.18 17.40 -28.23
C LYS A 123 -21.81 18.78 -28.80
N LEU A 124 -22.69 19.78 -28.72
CA LEU A 124 -22.40 21.09 -29.33
C LEU A 124 -21.62 22.02 -28.36
N LEU A 125 -22.05 22.10 -27.11
CA LEU A 125 -21.33 22.91 -26.08
C LEU A 125 -20.01 22.24 -25.72
N ASN A 126 -19.99 20.91 -25.53
CA ASN A 126 -18.76 20.15 -25.31
C ASN A 126 -17.89 20.03 -26.58
N LYS A 127 -18.43 20.14 -27.80
CA LYS A 127 -17.58 20.18 -29.00
C LYS A 127 -16.72 21.44 -29.01
N MET A 128 -17.27 22.58 -28.57
CA MET A 128 -16.48 23.84 -28.42
C MET A 128 -15.55 23.81 -27.20
N ILE A 129 -16.03 23.28 -26.05
CA ILE A 129 -15.25 23.13 -24.82
C ILE A 129 -14.24 21.98 -24.97
N ASN A 130 -14.62 20.84 -25.60
CA ASN A 130 -13.74 19.70 -25.83
C ASN A 130 -12.73 19.94 -26.95
N MET A 131 -13.00 20.76 -27.96
CA MET A 131 -11.96 21.19 -28.90
C MET A 131 -10.92 22.06 -28.21
N LYS A 132 -11.34 22.96 -27.33
CA LYS A 132 -10.41 23.78 -26.55
C LYS A 132 -9.67 22.92 -25.50
N ASN A 133 -10.34 22.01 -24.83
CA ASN A 133 -9.75 21.07 -23.87
C ASN A 133 -8.91 19.99 -24.56
N ALA A 134 -9.32 19.44 -25.70
CA ALA A 134 -8.54 18.47 -26.45
C ALA A 134 -7.26 19.09 -27.05
N ALA A 135 -7.34 20.34 -27.54
CA ALA A 135 -6.15 21.08 -27.98
C ALA A 135 -5.22 21.38 -26.80
N MET A 136 -5.79 21.75 -25.65
CA MET A 136 -5.05 22.01 -24.42
C MET A 136 -4.44 20.72 -23.84
N ASP A 137 -5.19 19.62 -23.85
CA ASP A 137 -4.71 18.30 -23.44
C ASP A 137 -3.62 17.76 -24.37
N MET A 138 -3.74 17.99 -25.68
CA MET A 138 -2.71 17.65 -26.64
C MET A 138 -1.43 18.46 -26.43
N PHE A 139 -1.54 19.71 -25.99
CA PHE A 139 -0.40 20.53 -25.62
C PHE A 139 0.24 20.07 -24.30
N ARG A 140 -0.58 19.69 -23.30
CA ARG A 140 -0.12 19.30 -21.95
C ARG A 140 0.40 17.88 -21.84
N TYR A 141 -0.25 16.93 -22.53
CA TYR A 141 0.00 15.49 -22.35
C TYR A 141 0.46 14.79 -23.66
N GLY A 142 0.58 15.52 -24.74
CA GLY A 142 0.93 14.99 -26.07
C GLY A 142 -0.21 14.17 -26.71
N ARG A 143 0.08 13.59 -27.88
CA ARG A 143 -0.88 12.77 -28.66
C ARG A 143 -0.90 11.30 -28.22
N ASN A 144 -0.31 10.93 -27.09
CA ASN A 144 -0.26 9.54 -26.65
C ASN A 144 -1.64 9.05 -26.25
N ALA A 145 -2.23 8.19 -27.07
CA ALA A 145 -3.57 7.63 -26.85
C ALA A 145 -3.68 6.85 -25.55
N GLU A 146 -2.58 6.23 -25.09
CA GLU A 146 -2.56 5.49 -23.83
C GLU A 146 -2.67 6.44 -22.63
N VAL A 147 -2.00 7.58 -22.65
CA VAL A 147 -2.10 8.61 -21.61
C VAL A 147 -3.54 9.13 -21.51
N GLN A 148 -4.18 9.41 -22.64
CA GLN A 148 -5.56 9.87 -22.67
C GLN A 148 -6.53 8.78 -22.18
N ARG A 149 -6.27 7.52 -22.52
CA ARG A 149 -7.03 6.37 -22.02
C ARG A 149 -6.92 6.24 -20.48
N LYS A 150 -5.72 6.34 -19.93
CA LYS A 150 -5.49 6.30 -18.47
C LYS A 150 -6.15 7.48 -17.76
N LYS A 151 -5.98 8.71 -18.27
CA LYS A 151 -6.64 9.92 -17.74
C LYS A 151 -8.15 9.75 -17.64
N TYR A 152 -8.77 9.24 -18.69
CA TYR A 152 -10.22 8.96 -18.69
C TYR A 152 -10.59 7.91 -17.64
N LEU A 153 -9.85 6.80 -17.56
CA LEU A 153 -10.13 5.73 -16.58
C LEU A 153 -9.99 6.23 -15.14
N ASP A 154 -9.02 7.07 -14.84
CA ASP A 154 -8.85 7.69 -13.53
C ASP A 154 -10.07 8.55 -13.15
N SER A 155 -10.60 9.32 -14.10
CA SER A 155 -11.80 10.15 -13.88
C SER A 155 -13.05 9.32 -13.57
N VAL A 156 -13.14 8.09 -14.09
CA VAL A 156 -14.24 7.16 -13.84
C VAL A 156 -14.03 6.40 -12.52
N MET A 157 -12.84 5.85 -12.30
CA MET A 157 -12.56 5.00 -11.13
C MET A 157 -12.71 5.74 -9.80
N ARG A 158 -12.31 7.03 -9.72
CA ARG A 158 -12.42 7.83 -8.49
C ARG A 158 -13.84 7.91 -7.91
N LEU A 159 -14.86 7.72 -8.77
CA LEU A 159 -16.27 7.80 -8.36
C LEU A 159 -16.64 6.72 -7.34
N GLY A 160 -15.92 5.61 -7.33
CA GLY A 160 -16.11 4.56 -6.34
C GLY A 160 -15.91 5.06 -4.91
N GLU A 161 -14.79 5.72 -4.66
CA GLU A 161 -14.46 6.29 -3.36
C GLU A 161 -15.35 7.48 -3.02
N LEU A 162 -15.63 8.34 -3.99
CA LEU A 162 -16.48 9.52 -3.81
C LEU A 162 -17.88 9.15 -3.34
N ILE A 163 -18.54 8.20 -4.01
CA ILE A 163 -19.92 7.81 -3.66
C ILE A 163 -19.94 7.13 -2.29
N ASN A 164 -18.98 6.26 -1.99
CA ASN A 164 -18.92 5.59 -0.68
C ASN A 164 -18.69 6.59 0.46
N ALA A 165 -17.82 7.59 0.26
CA ALA A 165 -17.60 8.66 1.22
C ALA A 165 -18.86 9.54 1.41
N ALA A 166 -19.62 9.81 0.36
CA ALA A 166 -20.88 10.54 0.44
C ALA A 166 -21.95 9.78 1.24
N ILE A 167 -22.07 8.47 1.03
CA ILE A 167 -22.97 7.61 1.82
C ILE A 167 -22.59 7.63 3.30
N LEU A 168 -21.28 7.54 3.60
CA LEU A 168 -20.78 7.61 4.97
C LEU A 168 -21.14 8.93 5.65
N VAL A 169 -20.96 10.07 4.96
CA VAL A 169 -21.30 11.39 5.49
C VAL A 169 -22.80 11.51 5.75
N GLU A 170 -23.64 11.05 4.82
CA GLU A 170 -25.10 11.08 4.99
C GLU A 170 -25.54 10.23 6.20
N LYS A 171 -24.97 9.05 6.36
CA LYS A 171 -25.27 8.20 7.52
C LYS A 171 -24.78 8.81 8.83
N LEU A 172 -23.59 9.39 8.89
CA LEU A 172 -23.09 10.11 10.07
C LEU A 172 -23.99 11.30 10.42
N GLY A 173 -24.48 12.05 9.42
CA GLY A 173 -25.44 13.13 9.61
C GLY A 173 -26.76 12.63 10.20
N LYS A 174 -27.27 11.48 9.75
CA LYS A 174 -28.47 10.84 10.30
C LYS A 174 -28.28 10.41 11.76
N GLU A 175 -27.05 10.04 12.15
CA GLU A 175 -26.67 9.77 13.55
C GLU A 175 -26.39 11.04 14.37
N GLY A 176 -26.74 12.22 13.86
CA GLY A 176 -26.58 13.48 14.55
C GLY A 176 -25.14 14.00 14.62
N LYS A 177 -24.23 13.48 13.80
CA LYS A 177 -22.83 13.93 13.76
C LYS A 177 -22.64 15.03 12.72
N ASN A 178 -21.82 16.04 13.04
CA ASN A 178 -21.43 17.09 12.10
C ASN A 178 -20.33 16.55 11.17
N ALA A 179 -20.71 15.74 10.19
CA ALA A 179 -19.78 15.18 9.21
C ALA A 179 -19.86 15.91 7.89
N LYS A 180 -18.73 16.18 7.25
CA LYS A 180 -18.66 16.84 5.95
C LYS A 180 -17.71 16.12 5.00
N LEU A 181 -18.16 16.02 3.74
CA LEU A 181 -17.38 15.53 2.62
C LEU A 181 -16.47 16.65 2.10
N TYR A 182 -15.19 16.37 1.97
CA TYR A 182 -14.23 17.25 1.32
C TYR A 182 -13.50 16.50 0.22
N LEU A 183 -13.46 17.08 -0.97
CA LEU A 183 -12.84 16.44 -2.11
C LEU A 183 -11.31 16.62 -2.09
N PRO A 184 -10.53 15.70 -2.64
CA PRO A 184 -9.08 15.81 -2.74
C PRO A 184 -8.60 17.12 -3.37
N GLU A 185 -9.31 17.63 -4.38
CA GLU A 185 -9.04 18.92 -5.00
C GLU A 185 -9.23 20.13 -4.06
N GLU A 186 -10.21 20.06 -3.14
CA GLU A 186 -10.50 21.12 -2.18
C GLU A 186 -9.47 21.19 -1.07
N ILE A 187 -8.95 20.04 -0.65
CA ILE A 187 -7.95 19.94 0.41
C ILE A 187 -6.52 20.08 -0.11
N GLY A 188 -6.31 19.99 -1.42
CA GLY A 188 -5.03 20.20 -2.07
C GLY A 188 -4.18 18.95 -2.26
N ILE A 189 -4.78 17.76 -2.48
CA ILE A 189 -4.07 16.57 -2.92
C ILE A 189 -3.70 16.75 -4.40
N VAL A 190 -2.49 17.26 -4.63
CA VAL A 190 -1.94 17.51 -5.97
C VAL A 190 -0.91 16.45 -6.33
N THR A 191 -1.02 15.90 -7.52
CA THR A 191 -0.17 14.82 -8.02
C THR A 191 0.58 15.22 -9.29
N ASP A 192 1.51 14.38 -9.71
CA ASP A 192 2.00 14.39 -11.08
C ASP A 192 0.93 13.89 -12.06
N SER A 193 1.22 13.99 -13.37
CA SER A 193 0.30 13.54 -14.42
C SER A 193 0.55 12.08 -14.86
N ASN A 194 1.10 11.23 -13.97
CA ASN A 194 1.29 9.80 -14.24
C ASN A 194 -0.02 9.04 -14.00
N PHE A 195 -0.98 9.18 -14.92
CA PHE A 195 -2.30 8.59 -14.81
C PHE A 195 -2.25 7.07 -14.57
N GLY A 196 -3.06 6.59 -13.62
CA GLY A 196 -3.12 5.19 -13.17
C GLY A 196 -2.13 4.82 -12.07
N SER A 197 -1.12 5.67 -11.80
CA SER A 197 -0.12 5.46 -10.74
C SER A 197 0.58 6.77 -10.38
N ALA A 198 -0.21 7.80 -10.09
CA ALA A 198 0.27 9.14 -9.83
C ALA A 198 0.99 9.26 -8.48
N GLN A 199 2.00 10.11 -8.42
CA GLN A 199 2.76 10.41 -7.22
C GLN A 199 2.34 11.77 -6.64
N LEU A 200 2.25 11.84 -5.30
CA LEU A 200 1.95 13.08 -4.61
C LEU A 200 3.08 14.10 -4.81
N LEU A 201 2.73 15.33 -5.15
CA LEU A 201 3.69 16.42 -5.20
C LEU A 201 3.93 16.99 -3.80
N SER A 202 5.17 17.39 -3.51
CA SER A 202 5.58 17.90 -2.18
C SER A 202 4.75 19.08 -1.69
N GLU A 203 4.28 19.93 -2.61
CA GLU A 203 3.42 21.08 -2.30
C GLU A 203 2.07 20.70 -1.66
N SER A 204 1.61 19.46 -1.85
CA SER A 204 0.36 18.96 -1.27
C SER A 204 0.38 18.96 0.25
N TYR A 205 1.52 18.59 0.86
CA TYR A 205 1.60 18.55 2.32
C TYR A 205 1.27 19.90 2.98
N ALA A 206 1.84 20.99 2.45
CA ALA A 206 1.55 22.33 2.97
C ALA A 206 0.08 22.75 2.76
N LYS A 207 -0.50 22.43 1.59
CA LYS A 207 -1.90 22.73 1.28
C LYS A 207 -2.85 21.97 2.21
N ILE A 208 -2.64 20.67 2.37
CA ILE A 208 -3.45 19.79 3.23
C ILE A 208 -3.30 20.22 4.70
N SER A 209 -2.08 20.50 5.18
CA SER A 209 -1.86 20.98 6.55
C SER A 209 -2.61 22.25 6.83
N ASN A 210 -2.50 23.25 5.94
CA ASN A 210 -3.21 24.53 6.10
C ASN A 210 -4.74 24.37 6.08
N PHE A 211 -5.26 23.41 5.29
CA PHE A 211 -6.68 23.10 5.27
C PHE A 211 -7.11 22.47 6.60
N LEU A 212 -6.40 21.40 7.02
CA LEU A 212 -6.74 20.65 8.23
C LEU A 212 -6.57 21.48 9.50
N GLU A 213 -5.52 22.29 9.61
CA GLU A 213 -5.32 23.18 10.76
C GLU A 213 -6.51 24.13 10.96
N ARG A 214 -7.03 24.73 9.88
CA ARG A 214 -8.22 25.60 9.95
C ARG A 214 -9.49 24.84 10.35
N LYS A 215 -9.70 23.64 9.78
CA LYS A 215 -10.91 22.85 10.01
C LYS A 215 -10.94 22.16 11.37
N LEU A 216 -9.79 21.75 11.87
CA LEU A 216 -9.68 21.10 13.16
C LEU A 216 -9.78 22.06 14.36
N GLN A 217 -9.79 23.37 14.11
CA GLN A 217 -10.12 24.39 15.13
C GLN A 217 -11.61 24.34 15.51
N ASP A 218 -12.50 23.99 14.59
CA ASP A 218 -13.90 23.68 14.87
C ASP A 218 -14.01 22.38 15.68
N THR A 219 -14.73 22.42 16.79
CA THR A 219 -14.58 21.46 17.89
C THR A 219 -15.15 20.07 17.62
N ASP A 220 -16.10 19.90 16.66
CA ASP A 220 -16.83 18.63 16.47
C ASP A 220 -16.97 18.15 15.02
N GLU A 221 -16.46 18.90 14.03
CA GLU A 221 -16.57 18.50 12.63
C GLU A 221 -15.78 17.24 12.33
N ILE A 222 -16.43 16.23 11.75
CA ILE A 222 -15.81 15.04 11.18
C ILE A 222 -15.54 15.27 9.70
N ILE A 223 -14.28 15.31 9.34
CA ILE A 223 -13.78 15.56 7.98
C ILE A 223 -13.70 14.21 7.26
N VAL A 224 -14.52 13.98 6.24
CA VAL A 224 -14.49 12.77 5.43
C VAL A 224 -13.91 13.08 4.05
N ILE A 225 -12.90 12.33 3.65
CA ILE A 225 -12.16 12.52 2.40
C ILE A 225 -12.15 11.20 1.64
N PRO A 226 -12.64 11.15 0.39
CA PRO A 226 -12.50 9.95 -0.43
C PRO A 226 -11.02 9.68 -0.70
N GLY A 227 -10.60 8.41 -0.56
CA GLY A 227 -9.22 8.02 -0.77
C GLY A 227 -8.87 7.77 -2.24
N PHE A 228 -7.65 7.27 -2.51
CA PHE A 228 -7.19 6.72 -3.79
C PHE A 228 -6.92 7.72 -4.91
N TYR A 229 -7.43 8.95 -4.90
CA TYR A 229 -7.23 9.88 -6.00
C TYR A 229 -6.85 11.29 -5.56
N GLY A 230 -6.33 12.05 -6.52
CA GLY A 230 -6.03 13.48 -6.43
C GLY A 230 -6.27 14.16 -7.76
N ILE A 231 -5.69 15.35 -7.92
CA ILE A 231 -5.67 16.06 -9.20
C ILE A 231 -4.23 16.41 -9.59
N ASP A 232 -3.96 16.47 -10.88
CA ASP A 232 -2.72 17.06 -11.34
C ASP A 232 -2.79 18.60 -11.34
N ARG A 233 -1.66 19.26 -11.61
CA ARG A 233 -1.58 20.73 -11.66
C ARG A 233 -2.48 21.37 -12.71
N TYR A 234 -3.03 20.58 -13.62
CA TYR A 234 -3.92 21.02 -14.70
C TYR A 234 -5.40 20.75 -14.38
N GLY A 235 -5.71 20.22 -13.18
CA GLY A 235 -7.07 19.92 -12.74
C GLY A 235 -7.62 18.60 -13.29
N SER A 236 -6.77 17.70 -13.82
CA SER A 236 -7.19 16.38 -14.25
C SER A 236 -7.12 15.40 -13.08
N TYR A 237 -8.15 14.57 -12.94
CA TYR A 237 -8.16 13.52 -11.93
C TYR A 237 -7.10 12.46 -12.22
N THR A 238 -6.41 12.06 -11.18
CA THR A 238 -5.36 11.03 -11.21
C THR A 238 -5.63 10.02 -10.13
N THR A 239 -5.35 8.74 -10.38
CA THR A 239 -5.40 7.72 -9.35
C THR A 239 -4.02 7.40 -8.81
N LEU A 240 -3.94 7.23 -7.49
CA LEU A 240 -2.73 6.80 -6.81
C LEU A 240 -2.45 5.31 -7.09
N PRO A 241 -1.24 4.82 -6.87
CA PRO A 241 -0.91 3.42 -7.09
C PRO A 241 -1.73 2.48 -6.18
N ARG A 242 -1.50 1.18 -6.31
CA ARG A 242 -2.12 0.17 -5.43
C ARG A 242 -1.90 0.53 -3.96
N GLY A 243 -2.93 0.40 -3.13
CA GLY A 243 -2.91 0.88 -1.75
C GLY A 243 -3.16 2.40 -1.63
N GLY A 244 -3.69 3.04 -2.67
CA GLY A 244 -3.86 4.50 -2.73
C GLY A 244 -4.70 5.09 -1.60
N THR A 245 -5.68 4.36 -1.04
CA THR A 245 -6.41 4.83 0.14
C THR A 245 -5.56 4.74 1.41
N ASP A 246 -4.69 3.73 1.54
CA ASP A 246 -3.72 3.65 2.64
C ASP A 246 -2.75 4.82 2.56
N LEU A 247 -2.26 5.13 1.35
CA LEU A 247 -1.42 6.28 1.08
C LEU A 247 -2.14 7.60 1.40
N THR A 248 -3.41 7.76 1.01
CA THR A 248 -4.22 8.93 1.38
C THR A 248 -4.29 9.09 2.90
N GLY A 249 -4.58 8.01 3.64
CA GLY A 249 -4.61 8.03 5.10
C GLY A 249 -3.30 8.48 5.73
N SER A 250 -2.18 7.97 5.24
CA SER A 250 -0.83 8.34 5.70
C SER A 250 -0.50 9.81 5.42
N ILE A 251 -0.86 10.30 4.23
CA ILE A 251 -0.70 11.72 3.85
C ILE A 251 -1.50 12.62 4.78
N LEU A 252 -2.76 12.26 5.05
CA LEU A 252 -3.64 13.00 5.95
C LEU A 252 -3.11 12.98 7.38
N ALA A 253 -2.65 11.82 7.87
CA ALA A 253 -2.09 11.68 9.21
C ALA A 253 -0.84 12.55 9.42
N LYS A 254 0.09 12.55 8.46
CA LYS A 254 1.25 13.43 8.46
C LYS A 254 0.84 14.90 8.45
N SER A 255 -0.04 15.27 7.53
CA SER A 255 -0.45 16.67 7.36
C SER A 255 -1.25 17.21 8.56
N ALA A 256 -2.05 16.37 9.23
CA ALA A 256 -2.77 16.69 10.44
C ALA A 256 -1.88 16.67 11.71
N LYS A 257 -0.61 16.30 11.60
CA LYS A 257 0.27 15.99 12.74
C LYS A 257 -0.43 15.06 13.74
N ALA A 258 -1.13 14.05 13.20
CA ALA A 258 -1.90 13.11 13.98
C ALA A 258 -0.99 12.34 14.95
N TRP A 259 -1.45 12.09 16.17
CA TRP A 259 -0.73 11.22 17.09
C TRP A 259 -0.97 9.73 16.75
N LEU A 260 -2.15 9.41 16.14
CA LEU A 260 -2.54 8.06 15.77
C LEU A 260 -3.12 8.05 14.34
N TYR A 261 -2.64 7.13 13.53
CA TYR A 261 -3.22 6.72 12.26
C TYR A 261 -3.74 5.30 12.39
N GLU A 262 -5.06 5.11 12.39
CA GLU A 262 -5.71 3.81 12.39
C GLU A 262 -5.95 3.33 10.96
N ASN A 263 -5.38 2.20 10.60
CA ASN A 263 -5.64 1.51 9.33
C ASN A 263 -6.55 0.31 9.59
N TRP A 264 -7.83 0.48 9.30
CA TRP A 264 -8.85 -0.55 9.47
C TRP A 264 -8.93 -1.46 8.24
N THR A 265 -8.81 -2.76 8.48
CA THR A 265 -8.79 -3.83 7.48
C THR A 265 -9.57 -5.04 8.00
N HIS A 266 -9.56 -6.14 7.27
CA HIS A 266 -10.24 -7.40 7.62
C HIS A 266 -9.30 -8.46 8.23
N VAL A 267 -8.10 -8.07 8.62
CA VAL A 267 -7.11 -8.95 9.28
C VAL A 267 -6.71 -8.39 10.64
N ASP A 268 -6.37 -9.28 11.57
CA ASP A 268 -6.01 -8.95 12.96
C ASP A 268 -4.62 -8.29 13.10
N GLY A 269 -4.12 -7.63 12.07
CA GLY A 269 -2.79 -7.03 12.03
C GLY A 269 -1.81 -7.85 11.20
N VAL A 270 -0.52 -7.54 11.33
CA VAL A 270 0.56 -8.21 10.58
C VAL A 270 0.89 -9.53 11.24
N LYS A 271 0.90 -10.61 10.47
CA LYS A 271 1.27 -11.94 10.96
C LYS A 271 2.79 -12.13 10.94
N ARG A 272 3.30 -12.94 11.88
CA ARG A 272 4.75 -13.23 11.99
C ARG A 272 5.32 -14.00 10.81
N VAL A 273 4.45 -14.63 10.01
CA VAL A 273 4.78 -15.32 8.75
C VAL A 273 3.51 -15.34 7.90
N ASP A 274 3.65 -15.51 6.60
CA ASP A 274 2.52 -15.65 5.67
C ASP A 274 1.60 -16.82 6.08
N PRO A 275 0.34 -16.58 6.46
CA PRO A 275 -0.55 -17.65 6.90
C PRO A 275 -0.99 -18.58 5.77
N THR A 276 -0.86 -18.20 4.52
CA THR A 276 -1.31 -18.99 3.36
C THR A 276 -0.52 -20.29 3.17
N ILE A 277 0.68 -20.37 3.72
CA ILE A 277 1.51 -21.58 3.67
C ILE A 277 1.10 -22.65 4.71
N PHE A 278 0.17 -22.33 5.60
CA PHE A 278 -0.33 -23.26 6.60
C PHE A 278 -1.71 -23.77 6.22
N PRO A 279 -2.13 -24.94 6.77
CA PRO A 279 -3.50 -25.40 6.63
C PRO A 279 -4.51 -24.34 7.11
N LYS A 280 -5.65 -24.25 6.40
CA LYS A 280 -6.74 -23.35 6.78
C LYS A 280 -7.15 -23.58 8.25
N GLY A 281 -7.30 -22.49 8.99
CA GLY A 281 -7.69 -22.51 10.41
C GLY A 281 -6.52 -22.63 11.40
N LYS A 282 -5.27 -22.74 10.93
CA LYS A 282 -4.13 -22.64 11.84
C LYS A 282 -3.96 -21.17 12.27
N ASP A 283 -4.00 -20.94 13.56
CA ASP A 283 -3.72 -19.62 14.12
C ASP A 283 -2.23 -19.30 14.03
N ILE A 284 -1.92 -18.22 13.33
CA ILE A 284 -0.58 -17.66 13.21
C ILE A 284 -0.50 -16.41 14.07
N GLN A 285 0.51 -16.34 14.92
CA GLN A 285 0.69 -15.21 15.83
C GLN A 285 0.74 -13.88 15.08
N THR A 286 0.04 -12.89 15.62
CA THR A 286 0.10 -11.51 15.18
C THR A 286 1.28 -10.80 15.83
N ILE A 287 1.96 -9.94 15.09
CA ILE A 287 2.99 -9.05 15.62
C ILE A 287 2.29 -7.96 16.41
N GLY A 288 2.48 -7.91 17.73
CA GLY A 288 1.84 -6.91 18.59
C GLY A 288 2.37 -5.50 18.33
N SER A 289 3.69 -5.38 18.18
CA SER A 289 4.33 -4.09 17.85
C SER A 289 5.64 -4.28 17.09
N MET A 290 5.99 -3.29 16.27
CA MET A 290 7.25 -3.22 15.52
C MET A 290 7.60 -1.76 15.20
N CYS A 291 8.83 -1.50 14.77
CA CYS A 291 9.18 -0.19 14.23
C CYS A 291 8.91 -0.10 12.72
N PHE A 292 8.95 1.12 12.16
CA PHE A 292 8.73 1.31 10.72
C PHE A 292 9.78 0.60 9.87
N GLU A 293 11.02 0.53 10.34
CA GLU A 293 12.11 -0.13 9.62
C GLU A 293 11.93 -1.66 9.58
N GLU A 294 11.39 -2.27 10.64
CA GLU A 294 11.04 -3.70 10.62
C GLU A 294 9.87 -3.97 9.67
N MET A 295 8.89 -3.06 9.64
CA MET A 295 7.78 -3.12 8.71
C MET A 295 8.27 -3.01 7.25
N GLU A 296 9.24 -2.14 6.98
CA GLU A 296 9.88 -2.00 5.67
C GLU A 296 10.52 -3.32 5.24
N GLU A 297 11.35 -3.89 6.08
CA GLU A 297 12.03 -5.17 5.77
C GLU A 297 11.04 -6.30 5.51
N LEU A 298 9.98 -6.41 6.33
CA LEU A 298 8.91 -7.40 6.12
C LEU A 298 8.14 -7.13 4.82
N GLY A 299 7.90 -5.87 4.46
CA GLY A 299 7.21 -5.46 3.25
C GLY A 299 8.01 -5.72 1.98
N ILE A 300 9.30 -5.40 1.97
CA ILE A 300 10.21 -5.62 0.84
C ILE A 300 10.32 -7.11 0.53
N THR A 301 10.29 -7.96 1.53
CA THR A 301 10.49 -9.41 1.42
C THR A 301 9.19 -10.24 1.37
N GLY A 302 8.00 -9.61 1.21
CA GLY A 302 6.82 -10.33 0.71
C GLY A 302 5.70 -10.68 1.70
N THR A 303 5.58 -10.04 2.88
CA THR A 303 4.47 -10.33 3.82
C THR A 303 3.09 -9.78 3.44
N GLY A 304 3.00 -8.89 2.45
CA GLY A 304 1.77 -8.53 1.73
C GLY A 304 0.62 -7.87 2.50
N VAL A 305 0.72 -7.59 3.80
CA VAL A 305 -0.40 -7.09 4.61
C VAL A 305 -0.66 -5.61 4.40
N LEU A 306 0.39 -4.82 4.23
CA LEU A 306 0.31 -3.39 3.89
C LEU A 306 1.45 -3.08 2.93
N LEU A 307 1.16 -2.31 1.87
CA LEU A 307 2.21 -1.82 1.00
C LEU A 307 3.03 -0.78 1.77
N PHE A 308 4.30 -1.05 1.97
CA PHE A 308 5.20 -0.15 2.70
C PHE A 308 5.20 1.25 2.10
N ASP A 309 5.20 1.37 0.76
CA ASP A 309 5.12 2.64 0.05
C ASP A 309 3.92 3.51 0.48
N ALA A 310 2.83 2.87 0.91
CA ALA A 310 1.64 3.58 1.37
C ALA A 310 1.82 4.24 2.75
N VAL A 311 2.81 3.83 3.54
CA VAL A 311 3.09 4.41 4.86
C VAL A 311 4.35 5.29 4.89
N LEU A 312 5.10 5.36 3.80
CA LEU A 312 6.26 6.25 3.65
C LEU A 312 6.03 7.70 4.11
N PRO A 313 4.84 8.31 3.87
CA PRO A 313 4.59 9.65 4.38
C PRO A 313 4.72 9.79 5.89
N LEU A 314 4.50 8.72 6.67
CA LEU A 314 4.61 8.73 8.13
C LEU A 314 6.07 8.70 8.60
N ILE A 315 6.97 8.20 7.76
CA ILE A 315 8.40 8.21 8.01
C ILE A 315 8.91 9.57 7.53
N GLY A 316 9.38 10.42 8.45
CA GLY A 316 9.93 11.74 8.08
C GLY A 316 11.16 11.61 7.20
N ALA A 317 11.36 12.55 6.30
CA ALA A 317 12.54 12.59 5.42
C ALA A 317 13.88 12.58 6.21
N ASN A 318 13.85 12.96 7.50
CA ASN A 318 14.99 12.99 8.40
C ASN A 318 14.78 12.16 9.69
N GLY A 319 13.78 11.28 9.73
CA GLY A 319 13.49 10.51 10.94
C GLY A 319 12.90 11.34 12.10
N GLU A 320 12.66 12.63 11.91
CA GLU A 320 12.23 13.56 12.96
C GLU A 320 10.71 13.53 13.21
N ASP A 321 9.91 13.10 12.23
CA ASP A 321 8.44 13.08 12.32
C ASP A 321 7.86 11.79 12.96
N GLY A 322 8.68 10.95 13.57
CA GLY A 322 8.30 9.68 14.21
C GLY A 322 7.31 9.79 15.39
N LYS A 323 6.46 10.81 15.40
CA LYS A 323 5.45 11.02 16.44
C LYS A 323 4.11 10.34 16.14
N THR A 324 3.79 10.08 14.87
CA THR A 324 2.53 9.42 14.51
C THR A 324 2.67 7.90 14.69
N ILE A 325 1.84 7.32 15.52
CA ILE A 325 1.71 5.87 15.67
C ILE A 325 0.78 5.36 14.57
N LEU A 326 1.18 4.31 13.84
CA LEU A 326 0.29 3.56 12.96
C LEU A 326 -0.26 2.35 13.71
N GLN A 327 -1.56 2.14 13.65
CA GLN A 327 -2.22 0.95 14.20
C GLN A 327 -3.01 0.25 13.09
N ILE A 328 -2.68 -1.01 12.82
CA ILE A 328 -3.37 -1.86 11.85
C ILE A 328 -4.36 -2.73 12.58
N ARG A 329 -5.65 -2.59 12.30
CA ARG A 329 -6.73 -3.19 13.07
C ARG A 329 -7.75 -3.91 12.22
N ASN A 330 -8.38 -4.93 12.83
CA ASN A 330 -9.52 -5.63 12.24
C ASN A 330 -10.83 -4.93 12.63
N PHE A 331 -11.62 -4.51 11.64
CA PHE A 331 -12.92 -3.89 11.86
C PHE A 331 -14.01 -4.88 12.31
N ASP A 332 -13.78 -6.20 12.12
CA ASP A 332 -14.65 -7.26 12.61
C ASP A 332 -14.29 -7.75 14.02
N ASN A 333 -13.12 -7.36 14.55
CA ASN A 333 -12.63 -7.78 15.86
C ASN A 333 -12.03 -6.59 16.61
N LEU A 334 -12.90 -5.79 17.22
CA LEU A 334 -12.52 -4.54 17.90
C LEU A 334 -11.73 -4.77 19.20
N GLU A 335 -11.86 -5.94 19.82
CA GLU A 335 -11.12 -6.30 21.03
C GLU A 335 -9.64 -6.58 20.74
N ASN A 336 -9.32 -6.96 19.51
CA ASN A 336 -7.94 -7.20 19.11
C ASN A 336 -7.23 -5.87 18.83
N PRO A 337 -6.14 -5.54 19.56
CA PRO A 337 -5.40 -4.31 19.34
C PRO A 337 -4.70 -4.25 17.97
N GLY A 338 -4.57 -5.38 17.28
CA GLY A 338 -3.87 -5.47 16.00
C GLY A 338 -2.36 -5.31 16.14
N THR A 339 -1.74 -4.66 15.14
CA THR A 339 -0.31 -4.35 15.14
C THR A 339 -0.09 -2.86 15.31
N ILE A 340 0.77 -2.49 16.27
CA ILE A 340 1.20 -1.11 16.51
C ILE A 340 2.56 -0.91 15.85
N VAL A 341 2.66 0.08 14.96
CA VAL A 341 3.91 0.48 14.32
C VAL A 341 4.29 1.87 14.84
N TYR A 342 5.47 1.98 15.39
CA TYR A 342 5.97 3.21 16.00
C TYR A 342 7.25 3.68 15.31
N GLY A 343 7.68 4.91 15.61
CA GLY A 343 8.89 5.50 15.05
C GLY A 343 10.13 4.64 15.13
N ASN A 344 11.28 5.21 14.90
CA ASN A 344 12.55 4.51 14.72
C ASN A 344 12.81 3.43 15.77
N GLY A 345 13.31 2.29 15.34
CA GLY A 345 13.76 1.22 16.22
C GLY A 345 14.86 1.72 17.18
N LYS A 346 14.93 1.11 18.35
CA LYS A 346 15.92 1.46 19.37
C LYS A 346 17.27 0.78 19.14
N GLY A 347 17.40 -0.06 18.10
CA GLY A 347 18.59 -0.89 17.86
C GLY A 347 18.85 -1.93 18.95
N ALA A 348 17.88 -2.16 19.83
CA ALA A 348 17.94 -3.15 20.90
C ALA A 348 17.18 -4.40 20.48
N TYR A 349 17.87 -5.52 20.45
CA TYR A 349 17.27 -6.82 20.11
C TYR A 349 16.29 -7.29 21.20
N ASN A 350 15.03 -7.49 20.81
CA ASN A 350 13.96 -7.99 21.68
C ASN A 350 13.35 -9.31 21.18
N GLY A 351 14.05 -10.01 20.29
CA GLY A 351 13.58 -11.22 19.62
C GLY A 351 13.20 -10.97 18.16
N ILE A 352 12.95 -12.05 17.43
CA ILE A 352 12.58 -12.00 16.03
C ILE A 352 11.14 -11.50 15.89
N THR A 353 10.96 -10.50 15.05
CA THR A 353 9.67 -9.87 14.77
C THR A 353 8.85 -10.67 13.79
N GLY A 354 9.46 -11.10 12.68
CA GLY A 354 8.74 -11.86 11.67
C GLY A 354 9.63 -12.53 10.65
N ILE A 355 8.98 -13.39 9.85
CA ILE A 355 9.58 -14.13 8.74
C ILE A 355 8.83 -13.74 7.48
N SER A 356 9.55 -13.23 6.50
CA SER A 356 9.05 -13.00 5.16
C SER A 356 9.51 -14.08 4.20
N ARG A 357 8.77 -14.27 3.11
CA ARG A 357 9.11 -15.20 2.06
C ARG A 357 8.70 -14.69 0.69
N GLU A 358 9.53 -14.94 -0.28
CA GLU A 358 9.25 -14.51 -1.66
C GLU A 358 10.00 -15.39 -2.66
N THR A 359 9.38 -15.62 -3.81
CA THR A 359 10.09 -16.12 -5.00
C THR A 359 10.72 -14.92 -5.72
N CYS A 360 11.96 -15.05 -6.10
CA CYS A 360 12.73 -14.03 -6.79
C CYS A 360 13.57 -14.62 -7.93
N TYR A 361 14.09 -13.73 -8.75
CA TYR A 361 15.08 -14.10 -9.77
C TYR A 361 16.41 -13.46 -9.45
N VAL A 362 17.46 -14.24 -9.55
CA VAL A 362 18.83 -13.83 -9.29
C VAL A 362 19.59 -13.80 -10.61
N LEU A 363 20.05 -12.63 -11.00
CA LEU A 363 20.92 -12.40 -12.13
C LEU A 363 22.36 -12.36 -11.62
N SER A 364 23.19 -13.30 -12.01
CA SER A 364 24.62 -13.37 -11.68
C SER A 364 25.46 -12.99 -12.89
N VAL A 365 26.24 -11.92 -12.76
CA VAL A 365 27.18 -11.45 -13.77
C VAL A 365 28.60 -11.76 -13.31
N LYS A 366 29.24 -12.71 -13.99
CA LYS A 366 30.59 -13.18 -13.64
C LYS A 366 31.63 -12.59 -14.60
N LYS A 367 32.71 -12.09 -14.04
CA LYS A 367 33.88 -11.65 -14.77
C LYS A 367 35.12 -11.75 -13.92
N ARG A 368 36.18 -12.38 -14.41
CA ARG A 368 37.46 -12.41 -13.71
C ARG A 368 37.93 -10.99 -13.44
N SER A 369 38.37 -10.78 -12.19
CA SER A 369 38.94 -9.50 -11.77
C SER A 369 38.00 -8.29 -11.93
N ILE A 370 36.69 -8.45 -11.72
CA ILE A 370 35.71 -7.34 -11.73
C ILE A 370 36.24 -6.15 -10.93
N LYS A 371 36.86 -6.39 -9.76
CA LYS A 371 37.42 -5.37 -8.87
C LYS A 371 38.48 -4.48 -9.52
N ASN A 372 39.16 -4.97 -10.56
CA ASN A 372 40.21 -4.22 -11.27
C ASN A 372 39.65 -3.35 -12.39
N VAL A 373 38.34 -3.47 -12.71
CA VAL A 373 37.66 -2.71 -13.75
C VAL A 373 36.92 -1.53 -13.12
N LYS A 374 37.54 -0.36 -13.18
CA LYS A 374 36.92 0.87 -12.64
C LYS A 374 35.57 1.12 -13.29
N GLY A 375 34.54 1.38 -12.47
CA GLY A 375 33.20 1.72 -12.94
C GLY A 375 32.36 0.54 -13.45
N TYR A 376 32.84 -0.71 -13.34
CA TYR A 376 32.10 -1.89 -13.81
C TYR A 376 30.68 -1.98 -13.19
N GLY A 377 30.56 -1.88 -11.87
CA GLY A 377 29.27 -1.89 -11.20
C GLY A 377 28.37 -0.74 -11.67
N SER A 378 28.92 0.47 -11.81
CA SER A 378 28.16 1.63 -12.30
C SER A 378 27.60 1.42 -13.70
N GLU A 379 28.37 0.80 -14.60
CA GLU A 379 27.91 0.47 -15.95
C GLU A 379 26.84 -0.63 -15.92
N LEU A 380 27.07 -1.68 -15.11
CA LEU A 380 26.10 -2.78 -14.93
C LEU A 380 24.74 -2.25 -14.43
N PHE A 381 24.74 -1.43 -13.37
CA PHE A 381 23.50 -0.87 -12.83
C PHE A 381 22.85 0.13 -13.79
N ARG A 382 23.62 0.86 -14.60
CA ARG A 382 23.08 1.71 -15.66
C ARG A 382 22.37 0.89 -16.72
N GLU A 383 22.95 -0.25 -17.10
CA GLU A 383 22.34 -1.16 -18.08
C GLU A 383 21.03 -1.74 -17.56
N ILE A 384 21.03 -2.22 -16.33
CA ILE A 384 19.81 -2.74 -15.65
C ILE A 384 18.73 -1.66 -15.55
N ALA A 385 19.08 -0.45 -15.16
CA ALA A 385 18.15 0.67 -14.98
C ALA A 385 17.39 1.09 -16.24
N LYS A 386 17.88 0.74 -17.44
CA LYS A 386 17.16 0.95 -18.69
C LYS A 386 15.89 0.11 -18.81
N HIS A 387 15.81 -1.00 -18.06
CA HIS A 387 14.77 -2.02 -18.23
C HIS A 387 13.95 -2.24 -16.97
N SER A 388 14.57 -2.19 -15.77
CA SER A 388 13.93 -2.62 -14.52
C SER A 388 14.57 -1.99 -13.28
N ALA A 389 13.78 -1.94 -12.19
CA ALA A 389 14.30 -1.80 -10.84
C ALA A 389 14.69 -3.18 -10.26
N TYR A 390 15.55 -3.19 -9.25
CA TYR A 390 15.96 -4.40 -8.54
C TYR A 390 15.78 -4.23 -7.03
N LYS A 391 15.77 -5.35 -6.27
CA LYS A 391 15.61 -5.33 -4.83
C LYS A 391 16.93 -5.27 -4.06
N TYR A 392 17.86 -6.15 -4.41
CA TYR A 392 19.14 -6.29 -3.73
C TYR A 392 20.26 -6.46 -4.75
N SER A 393 21.47 -6.07 -4.34
CA SER A 393 22.70 -6.42 -5.06
C SER A 393 23.78 -6.86 -4.08
N PHE A 394 24.57 -7.83 -4.50
CA PHE A 394 25.67 -8.38 -3.69
C PHE A 394 26.90 -8.53 -4.56
N ASP A 395 28.03 -8.07 -4.07
CA ASP A 395 29.30 -8.08 -4.77
C ASP A 395 30.24 -9.12 -4.18
N ALA A 396 30.79 -9.95 -5.02
CA ALA A 396 31.89 -10.86 -4.71
C ALA A 396 33.15 -10.46 -5.51
N ILE A 397 34.21 -11.26 -5.44
CA ILE A 397 35.49 -10.94 -6.12
C ILE A 397 35.34 -10.93 -7.64
N ASP A 398 34.63 -11.93 -8.17
CA ASP A 398 34.47 -12.17 -9.60
C ASP A 398 33.00 -12.26 -10.04
N GLU A 399 32.06 -11.80 -9.19
CA GLU A 399 30.63 -11.89 -9.44
C GLU A 399 29.89 -10.71 -8.83
N ILE A 400 29.00 -10.09 -9.59
CA ILE A 400 27.94 -9.20 -9.08
C ILE A 400 26.62 -9.93 -9.26
N THR A 401 25.89 -10.04 -8.17
CA THR A 401 24.57 -10.67 -8.13
C THR A 401 23.52 -9.61 -7.92
N VAL A 402 22.47 -9.61 -8.75
CA VAL A 402 21.34 -8.69 -8.64
C VAL A 402 20.04 -9.48 -8.49
N VAL A 403 19.22 -9.10 -7.53
CA VAL A 403 17.97 -9.77 -7.17
C VAL A 403 16.78 -8.99 -7.66
N PHE A 404 15.91 -9.62 -8.43
CA PHE A 404 14.70 -9.04 -9.00
C PHE A 404 13.45 -9.69 -8.42
N PRO A 405 12.36 -8.94 -8.22
CA PRO A 405 11.07 -9.52 -7.85
C PRO A 405 10.54 -10.40 -9.00
N ALA A 406 9.67 -11.36 -8.66
CA ALA A 406 9.06 -12.26 -9.66
C ALA A 406 8.28 -11.51 -10.76
N SER A 407 7.76 -10.32 -10.47
CA SER A 407 7.07 -9.47 -11.45
C SER A 407 7.94 -9.00 -12.62
N GLU A 408 9.26 -9.04 -12.48
CA GLU A 408 10.22 -8.61 -13.50
C GLU A 408 10.76 -9.77 -14.37
N ALA A 409 10.27 -10.98 -14.14
CA ALA A 409 10.75 -12.20 -14.81
C ALA A 409 10.82 -12.10 -16.36
N GLU A 410 9.79 -11.51 -16.98
CA GLU A 410 9.70 -11.37 -18.43
C GLU A 410 10.78 -10.46 -19.04
N LYS A 411 11.34 -9.53 -18.24
CA LYS A 411 12.35 -8.58 -18.69
C LYS A 411 13.78 -9.12 -18.56
N LEU A 412 13.99 -10.18 -17.77
CA LEU A 412 15.32 -10.65 -17.41
C LEU A 412 16.12 -11.16 -18.61
N GLY A 413 15.45 -11.79 -19.58
CA GLY A 413 16.09 -12.20 -20.83
C GLY A 413 16.68 -11.00 -21.57
N THR A 414 15.89 -9.93 -21.76
CA THR A 414 16.33 -8.69 -22.40
C THR A 414 17.47 -8.03 -21.61
N ILE A 415 17.40 -8.03 -20.29
CA ILE A 415 18.47 -7.47 -19.43
C ILE A 415 19.76 -8.28 -19.61
N ALA A 416 19.69 -9.60 -19.58
CA ALA A 416 20.86 -10.48 -19.76
C ALA A 416 21.50 -10.31 -21.15
N ASP A 417 20.70 -10.22 -22.20
CA ASP A 417 21.17 -9.97 -23.57
C ASP A 417 21.85 -8.60 -23.70
N SER A 418 21.26 -7.57 -23.09
CA SER A 418 21.82 -6.22 -23.08
C SER A 418 23.17 -6.19 -22.35
N ILE A 419 23.29 -6.84 -21.20
CA ILE A 419 24.54 -6.94 -20.43
C ILE A 419 25.58 -7.75 -21.22
N THR A 420 25.19 -8.85 -21.84
CA THR A 420 26.10 -9.72 -22.59
C THR A 420 26.66 -9.02 -23.83
N SER A 421 25.86 -8.21 -24.52
CA SER A 421 26.26 -7.44 -25.69
C SER A 421 27.00 -6.15 -25.37
N ASN A 422 27.02 -5.72 -24.11
CA ASN A 422 27.71 -4.49 -23.71
C ASN A 422 29.24 -4.68 -23.71
N THR A 423 29.92 -3.99 -24.61
CA THR A 423 31.37 -4.12 -24.82
C THR A 423 32.22 -3.63 -23.65
N ILE A 424 31.69 -2.73 -22.80
CA ILE A 424 32.36 -2.24 -21.60
C ILE A 424 32.29 -3.31 -20.50
N LEU A 425 31.12 -3.93 -20.32
CA LEU A 425 30.90 -4.98 -19.33
C LEU A 425 31.63 -6.25 -19.73
N ASN A 426 31.47 -6.69 -20.97
CA ASN A 426 32.12 -7.89 -21.53
C ASN A 426 32.22 -9.01 -20.48
N PRO A 427 31.08 -9.54 -19.96
CA PRO A 427 31.07 -10.53 -18.89
C PRO A 427 31.57 -11.89 -19.39
N ASP A 428 32.23 -12.68 -18.53
CA ASP A 428 32.58 -14.06 -18.83
C ASP A 428 31.33 -14.95 -18.86
N LYS A 429 30.34 -14.63 -18.02
CA LYS A 429 29.07 -15.38 -17.94
C LYS A 429 27.96 -14.52 -17.32
N VAL A 430 26.75 -14.65 -17.86
CA VAL A 430 25.52 -14.11 -17.28
C VAL A 430 24.57 -15.28 -17.03
N GLU A 431 24.07 -15.42 -15.80
CA GLU A 431 23.16 -16.49 -15.40
C GLU A 431 21.93 -15.93 -14.73
N ILE A 432 20.77 -16.46 -15.07
CA ILE A 432 19.51 -16.18 -14.38
C ILE A 432 19.06 -17.44 -13.67
N ARG A 433 18.71 -17.32 -12.38
CA ARG A 433 18.20 -18.44 -11.59
C ARG A 433 17.01 -17.99 -10.76
N GLU A 434 15.95 -18.78 -10.76
CA GLU A 434 14.86 -18.63 -9.82
C GLU A 434 15.29 -19.14 -8.44
N MET A 435 14.99 -18.39 -7.38
CA MET A 435 15.30 -18.73 -5.99
C MET A 435 14.16 -18.32 -5.07
N GLY A 436 14.05 -18.99 -3.92
CA GLY A 436 13.26 -18.51 -2.79
C GLY A 436 14.11 -17.63 -1.87
N ILE A 437 13.54 -16.56 -1.35
CA ILE A 437 14.13 -15.75 -0.26
C ILE A 437 13.32 -15.95 1.00
N LEU A 438 14.00 -16.25 2.10
CA LEU A 438 13.50 -16.18 3.46
C LEU A 438 14.18 -15.00 4.14
N GLY A 439 13.43 -13.97 4.52
CA GLY A 439 13.90 -12.82 5.28
C GLY A 439 13.51 -12.96 6.75
N ILE A 440 14.49 -12.88 7.64
CA ILE A 440 14.27 -12.93 9.08
C ILE A 440 14.50 -11.54 9.63
N VAL A 441 13.48 -10.95 10.25
CA VAL A 441 13.50 -9.54 10.65
C VAL A 441 13.43 -9.39 12.16
N ALA A 442 14.31 -8.54 12.68
CA ALA A 442 14.33 -8.12 14.09
C ALA A 442 15.11 -6.81 14.26
N ASP A 443 14.64 -5.87 15.07
CA ASP A 443 15.42 -4.70 15.45
C ASP A 443 16.65 -5.12 16.27
N GLY A 444 17.81 -4.50 16.02
CA GLY A 444 19.07 -4.78 16.72
C GLY A 444 19.70 -6.15 16.45
N MET A 445 19.23 -6.88 15.45
CA MET A 445 19.69 -8.25 15.17
C MET A 445 21.19 -8.33 14.81
N ALA A 446 21.74 -7.35 14.14
CA ALA A 446 23.15 -7.32 13.76
C ALA A 446 24.10 -7.39 14.98
N ASN A 447 23.65 -6.90 16.13
CA ASN A 447 24.43 -6.89 17.37
C ASN A 447 24.18 -8.13 18.24
N GLN A 448 23.32 -9.05 17.82
CA GLN A 448 22.95 -10.24 18.58
C GLN A 448 23.85 -11.43 18.23
N LYS A 449 24.66 -11.87 19.18
CA LYS A 449 25.55 -13.04 18.99
C LYS A 449 24.74 -14.32 18.85
N GLY A 450 25.18 -15.21 17.94
CA GLY A 450 24.65 -16.56 17.80
C GLY A 450 23.40 -16.69 16.94
N ILE A 451 22.72 -15.60 16.58
CA ILE A 451 21.45 -15.67 15.84
C ILE A 451 21.58 -16.39 14.48
N SER A 452 22.64 -16.11 13.71
CA SER A 452 22.87 -16.80 12.44
C SER A 452 23.08 -18.30 12.61
N LYS A 453 23.78 -18.71 13.69
CA LYS A 453 23.96 -20.13 14.01
C LYS A 453 22.63 -20.83 14.25
N ASP A 454 21.74 -20.23 15.04
CA ASP A 454 20.44 -20.83 15.36
C ASP A 454 19.57 -20.92 14.13
N LEU A 455 19.48 -19.85 13.34
CA LEU A 455 18.68 -19.82 12.12
C LEU A 455 19.15 -20.85 11.09
N THR A 456 20.48 -20.97 10.88
CA THR A 456 21.05 -21.99 9.98
C THR A 456 20.81 -23.40 10.51
N THR A 457 20.92 -23.62 11.85
CA THR A 457 20.62 -24.89 12.48
C THR A 457 19.13 -25.28 12.29
N PHE A 458 18.23 -24.33 12.41
CA PHE A 458 16.81 -24.59 12.18
C PHE A 458 16.54 -24.93 10.73
N LEU A 459 17.08 -24.21 9.76
CA LEU A 459 16.92 -24.51 8.35
C LEU A 459 17.49 -25.92 8.02
N TYR A 460 18.66 -26.26 8.55
CA TYR A 460 19.24 -27.58 8.41
C TYR A 460 18.30 -28.68 8.97
N GLY A 461 17.76 -28.45 10.19
CA GLY A 461 16.81 -29.39 10.82
C GLY A 461 15.50 -29.58 10.02
N GLY A 462 15.12 -28.58 9.23
CA GLY A 462 13.99 -28.62 8.29
C GLY A 462 14.34 -29.26 6.94
N GLY A 463 15.58 -29.72 6.74
CA GLY A 463 16.04 -30.30 5.45
C GLY A 463 16.19 -29.25 4.34
N VAL A 464 16.32 -27.97 4.68
CA VAL A 464 16.43 -26.87 3.72
C VAL A 464 17.90 -26.59 3.40
N ASN A 465 18.26 -26.65 2.12
CA ASN A 465 19.59 -26.28 1.66
C ASN A 465 19.72 -24.78 1.45
N ILE A 466 20.66 -24.16 2.15
CA ILE A 466 20.96 -22.71 2.01
C ILE A 466 21.92 -22.56 0.83
N LEU A 467 21.43 -21.97 -0.27
CA LEU A 467 22.22 -21.69 -1.46
C LEU A 467 23.10 -20.46 -1.30
N ARG A 468 22.57 -19.46 -0.56
CA ARG A 468 23.27 -18.21 -0.24
C ARG A 468 22.69 -17.62 1.05
N GLN A 469 23.54 -16.97 1.85
CA GLN A 469 23.11 -16.19 2.99
C GLN A 469 23.71 -14.80 2.90
N ASN A 470 22.92 -13.79 3.27
CA ASN A 470 23.39 -12.41 3.30
C ASN A 470 22.75 -11.61 4.44
N GLN A 471 23.48 -10.65 4.96
CA GLN A 471 22.92 -9.62 5.82
C GLN A 471 22.25 -8.59 4.90
N GLY A 472 20.91 -8.54 4.88
CA GLY A 472 20.18 -7.57 4.07
C GLY A 472 20.32 -6.16 4.62
N SER A 473 20.22 -6.03 5.95
CA SER A 473 20.41 -4.80 6.72
C SER A 473 20.80 -5.15 8.16
N ASP A 474 20.95 -4.15 9.04
CA ASP A 474 21.14 -4.37 10.49
C ASP A 474 19.95 -5.08 11.16
N ARG A 475 18.81 -5.17 10.46
CA ARG A 475 17.56 -5.75 10.93
C ARG A 475 17.10 -6.98 10.16
N CYS A 476 17.77 -7.37 9.08
CA CYS A 476 17.33 -8.47 8.23
C CYS A 476 18.47 -9.40 7.84
N ILE A 477 18.25 -10.71 8.01
CA ILE A 477 19.10 -11.76 7.42
C ILE A 477 18.30 -12.44 6.32
N LEU A 478 18.91 -12.55 5.13
CA LEU A 478 18.34 -13.18 3.95
C LEU A 478 18.96 -14.55 3.72
N PHE A 479 18.12 -15.57 3.59
CA PHE A 479 18.50 -16.91 3.15
C PHE A 479 17.91 -17.18 1.78
N PHE A 480 18.77 -17.49 0.82
CA PHE A 480 18.37 -17.91 -0.53
C PHE A 480 18.34 -19.44 -0.57
N VAL A 481 17.20 -19.97 -0.94
CA VAL A 481 16.92 -21.41 -0.96
C VAL A 481 16.37 -21.84 -2.32
N ASP A 482 16.28 -23.15 -2.55
CA ASP A 482 15.54 -23.66 -3.71
C ASP A 482 14.05 -23.27 -3.59
N PRO A 483 13.37 -22.83 -4.66
CA PRO A 483 11.96 -22.44 -4.60
C PRO A 483 11.05 -23.52 -4.01
N LYS A 484 11.34 -24.79 -4.23
CA LYS A 484 10.58 -25.92 -3.66
C LYS A 484 10.68 -26.02 -2.12
N ASP A 485 11.76 -25.50 -1.53
CA ASP A 485 12.01 -25.55 -0.09
C ASP A 485 11.50 -24.29 0.63
N LEU A 486 11.06 -23.27 -0.11
CA LEU A 486 10.70 -21.96 0.42
C LEU A 486 9.60 -22.03 1.51
N ASP A 487 8.49 -22.69 1.20
CA ASP A 487 7.36 -22.81 2.14
C ASP A 487 7.70 -23.69 3.34
N ASN A 488 8.45 -24.79 3.09
CA ASN A 488 8.89 -25.66 4.15
C ASN A 488 9.86 -24.93 5.11
N GLY A 489 10.81 -24.19 4.56
CA GLY A 489 11.74 -23.38 5.34
C GLY A 489 11.02 -22.34 6.21
N ALA A 490 10.07 -21.61 5.64
CA ALA A 490 9.29 -20.62 6.37
C ALA A 490 8.46 -21.25 7.51
N ARG A 491 7.77 -22.38 7.24
CA ARG A 491 7.01 -23.11 8.26
C ARG A 491 7.90 -23.62 9.39
N HIS A 492 9.05 -24.20 9.04
CA HIS A 492 9.97 -24.78 10.03
C HIS A 492 10.60 -23.68 10.90
N LEU A 493 11.04 -22.58 10.30
CA LEU A 493 11.52 -21.42 11.03
C LEU A 493 10.45 -20.85 11.97
N TYR A 494 9.20 -20.70 11.51
CA TYR A 494 8.11 -20.22 12.35
C TYR A 494 7.91 -21.13 13.57
N GLN A 495 7.86 -22.45 13.36
CA GLN A 495 7.70 -23.42 14.41
C GLN A 495 8.85 -23.33 15.44
N LYS A 496 10.09 -23.31 14.95
CA LYS A 496 11.27 -23.25 15.83
C LYS A 496 11.39 -21.92 16.55
N ILE A 497 11.20 -20.80 15.87
CA ILE A 497 11.40 -19.49 16.46
C ILE A 497 10.27 -19.13 17.43
N PHE A 498 9.02 -19.19 16.97
CA PHE A 498 7.91 -18.58 17.72
C PHE A 498 7.14 -19.57 18.59
N VAL A 499 7.04 -20.83 18.19
CA VAL A 499 6.29 -21.84 18.94
C VAL A 499 7.16 -22.52 20.00
N GLU A 500 8.36 -22.98 19.61
CA GLU A 500 9.23 -23.75 20.51
C GLU A 500 10.17 -22.87 21.34
N ASN A 501 10.60 -21.72 20.81
CA ASN A 501 11.65 -20.89 21.41
C ASN A 501 11.21 -19.47 21.78
N GLY A 502 9.91 -19.11 21.70
CA GLY A 502 9.35 -17.86 22.19
C GLY A 502 9.93 -16.60 21.54
N GLY A 503 10.33 -16.69 20.25
CA GLY A 503 10.88 -15.56 19.49
C GLY A 503 12.41 -15.39 19.64
N LEU A 504 13.13 -16.31 20.27
CA LEU A 504 14.57 -16.22 20.57
C LEU A 504 14.94 -14.93 21.33
N PRO A 505 14.50 -14.78 22.58
CA PRO A 505 14.80 -13.58 23.37
C PRO A 505 16.30 -13.44 23.70
N PRO A 506 16.80 -12.22 24.00
CA PRO A 506 18.23 -11.93 24.21
C PRO A 506 18.91 -12.75 25.30
N GLN A 507 18.17 -13.21 26.30
CA GLN A 507 18.69 -13.87 27.51
C GLN A 507 19.34 -15.24 27.26
N ARG A 508 19.18 -15.86 26.08
CA ARG A 508 19.78 -17.16 25.75
C ARG A 508 21.29 -17.10 25.41
N TYR A 509 21.82 -15.92 25.13
CA TYR A 509 23.20 -15.74 24.65
C TYR A 509 24.12 -15.02 25.64
N ALA A 510 23.64 -14.83 26.87
CA ALA A 510 24.40 -14.17 27.94
C ALA A 510 25.33 -15.12 28.73
N ALA A 511 25.67 -16.29 28.16
CA ALA A 511 26.58 -17.24 28.77
C ALA A 511 27.83 -17.50 27.91
#